data_bfd3bbe42391c6e9f93da6a96057e2d9
#
_entry.id   bfd3bbe42391c6e9f93da6a96057e2d9
#
_cell.length_a   1.000
_cell.length_b   1.000
_cell.length_c   1.000
_cell.angle_alpha   90.00
_cell.angle_beta   90.00
_cell.angle_gamma   90.00
#
_symmetry.space_group_name_H-M   'P 1'
#
loop_
_entity.id
_entity.type
_entity.pdbx_description
1 polymer ?
#
loop_
_entity_poly.entity_id
_entity_poly.type
_entity_poly.pdbx_seq_one_letter_code
_entity_poly.pdbx_strand_id
1 'polypeptide(L)'
;MTQNLPVTMACGPYDRLQALKDGVIKPEGIDLRYIEIQSPPEIFARMLKTNSFDVAEMSSAHYITMKSRGDFPYIALPVFPSRLFRHGFIFVNRHSGIKGPADLAGKRIAVQEYRQSAGVWIRGILKSEYGVDFSNVTWLEGGVDAPRRFDETMDIRPAGDLTIDLLGPDTCISDVLASGEIDAYFGARAPRAFFESDEVGRLFPDYRAEERQYFERTGIYPIMHTMIVTEEFHREHPWAAESLYKALSDAKKWALEQMRFSGAQRYIVPWLFADIDEIDELFDGDPCPYGIEPNRKTLETAVAYLFDQGFIEKPMDLEDLFTPIVGWEE
;
A
#
# COMPACT_ATOMS: atom_id res chain seq x y z
N MET A 1 -9.06 -18.11 35.96
CA MET A 1 -8.90 -17.03 34.95
C MET A 1 -8.18 -17.69 33.79
N THR A 2 -8.79 -17.76 32.64
CA THR A 2 -8.11 -18.22 31.42
C THR A 2 -7.01 -17.21 31.12
N GLN A 3 -5.78 -17.68 30.92
CA GLN A 3 -4.65 -16.81 30.55
C GLN A 3 -4.90 -16.28 29.13
N ASN A 4 -4.73 -14.96 28.93
CA ASN A 4 -4.86 -14.37 27.59
C ASN A 4 -3.83 -14.99 26.64
N LEU A 5 -4.21 -15.13 25.37
CA LEU A 5 -3.33 -15.62 24.30
C LEU A 5 -2.25 -14.55 24.01
N PRO A 6 -0.96 -14.87 24.19
CA PRO A 6 0.10 -13.96 23.80
C PRO A 6 0.16 -13.87 22.27
N VAL A 7 0.12 -12.65 21.72
CA VAL A 7 0.18 -12.37 20.27
C VAL A 7 1.16 -11.26 19.99
N THR A 8 2.07 -11.48 19.06
CA THR A 8 2.96 -10.47 18.53
C THR A 8 2.41 -9.90 17.21
N MET A 9 2.26 -8.57 17.12
CA MET A 9 1.80 -7.89 15.91
C MET A 9 2.80 -6.85 15.46
N ALA A 10 3.27 -6.94 14.22
CA ALA A 10 4.17 -5.95 13.62
C ALA A 10 3.45 -5.10 12.56
N CYS A 11 3.54 -3.79 12.70
CA CYS A 11 2.95 -2.83 11.76
C CYS A 11 3.72 -1.51 11.76
N GLY A 12 3.48 -0.68 10.73
CA GLY A 12 4.00 0.68 10.65
C GLY A 12 3.44 1.62 11.74
N PRO A 13 4.03 2.82 11.89
CA PRO A 13 3.63 3.81 12.90
C PRO A 13 2.38 4.61 12.47
N TYR A 14 1.30 3.92 12.18
CA TYR A 14 0.04 4.56 11.77
C TYR A 14 -0.73 5.11 12.97
N ASP A 15 -1.26 6.33 12.83
CA ASP A 15 -2.12 7.00 13.82
C ASP A 15 -3.33 6.15 14.22
N ARG A 16 -3.96 5.48 13.24
CA ARG A 16 -5.12 4.57 13.42
C ARG A 16 -4.81 3.31 14.21
N LEU A 17 -3.56 3.03 14.54
CA LEU A 17 -3.13 1.91 15.37
C LEU A 17 -2.52 2.35 16.71
N GLN A 18 -2.42 3.67 16.94
CA GLN A 18 -1.78 4.23 18.13
C GLN A 18 -2.45 3.77 19.43
N ALA A 19 -3.79 3.69 19.45
CA ALA A 19 -4.53 3.25 20.63
C ALA A 19 -4.23 1.80 21.05
N LEU A 20 -3.94 0.92 20.08
CA LEU A 20 -3.48 -0.46 20.35
C LEU A 20 -2.06 -0.46 20.90
N LYS A 21 -1.15 0.28 20.26
CA LYS A 21 0.24 0.40 20.70
C LYS A 21 0.34 0.91 22.14
N ASP A 22 -0.45 1.92 22.49
CA ASP A 22 -0.46 2.55 23.82
C ASP A 22 -1.27 1.75 24.85
N GLY A 23 -1.93 0.65 24.43
CA GLY A 23 -2.75 -0.18 25.29
C GLY A 23 -4.05 0.49 25.78
N VAL A 24 -4.48 1.57 25.11
CA VAL A 24 -5.78 2.24 25.34
C VAL A 24 -6.92 1.32 24.89
N ILE A 25 -6.74 0.65 23.76
CA ILE A 25 -7.64 -0.38 23.25
C ILE A 25 -6.88 -1.69 23.28
N LYS A 26 -7.55 -2.75 23.71
CA LYS A 26 -6.98 -4.11 23.82
C LYS A 26 -7.91 -5.11 23.17
N PRO A 27 -7.40 -6.03 22.34
CA PRO A 27 -8.21 -7.13 21.83
C PRO A 27 -8.62 -8.06 22.97
N GLU A 28 -9.87 -8.52 22.95
CA GLU A 28 -10.43 -9.40 23.98
C GLU A 28 -9.75 -10.77 23.95
N GLY A 29 -9.37 -11.28 25.13
CA GLY A 29 -8.71 -12.59 25.27
C GLY A 29 -7.26 -12.64 24.75
N ILE A 30 -6.69 -11.54 24.30
CA ILE A 30 -5.36 -11.46 23.74
C ILE A 30 -4.46 -10.56 24.62
N ASP A 31 -3.24 -11.01 24.87
CA ASP A 31 -2.14 -10.22 25.41
C ASP A 31 -1.27 -9.76 24.24
N LEU A 32 -1.60 -8.58 23.70
CA LEU A 32 -1.01 -8.06 22.48
C LEU A 32 0.34 -7.37 22.75
N ARG A 33 1.40 -7.88 22.13
CA ARG A 33 2.68 -7.19 22.00
C ARG A 33 2.78 -6.50 20.64
N TYR A 34 2.55 -5.18 20.61
CA TYR A 34 2.70 -4.37 19.41
C TYR A 34 4.18 -4.06 19.14
N ILE A 35 4.64 -4.32 17.93
CA ILE A 35 6.01 -4.08 17.45
C ILE A 35 5.94 -3.08 16.30
N GLU A 36 6.30 -1.84 16.60
CA GLU A 36 6.34 -0.78 15.59
C GLU A 36 7.63 -0.86 14.78
N ILE A 37 7.48 -0.88 13.46
CA ILE A 37 8.61 -0.87 12.51
C ILE A 37 8.34 0.20 11.45
N GLN A 38 9.22 1.21 11.38
CA GLN A 38 9.07 2.35 10.47
C GLN A 38 9.07 1.96 8.98
N SER A 39 9.76 0.89 8.62
CA SER A 39 9.92 0.43 7.24
C SER A 39 9.04 -0.80 6.97
N PRO A 40 7.86 -0.67 6.31
CA PRO A 40 7.04 -1.84 5.99
C PRO A 40 7.77 -2.95 5.23
N PRO A 41 8.70 -2.69 4.27
CA PRO A 41 9.48 -3.75 3.64
C PRO A 41 10.29 -4.61 4.61
N GLU A 42 10.73 -4.05 5.75
CA GLU A 42 11.40 -4.84 6.81
C GLU A 42 10.42 -5.82 7.47
N ILE A 43 9.18 -5.37 7.75
CA ILE A 43 8.13 -6.24 8.30
C ILE A 43 7.89 -7.41 7.35
N PHE A 44 7.70 -7.10 6.05
CA PHE A 44 7.45 -8.11 5.02
C PHE A 44 8.58 -9.14 4.93
N ALA A 45 9.82 -8.67 4.87
CA ALA A 45 11.00 -9.54 4.80
C ALA A 45 11.11 -10.45 6.02
N ARG A 46 10.91 -9.92 7.24
CA ARG A 46 10.96 -10.71 8.48
C ARG A 46 9.84 -11.74 8.56
N MET A 47 8.64 -11.37 8.11
CA MET A 47 7.51 -12.31 8.07
C MET A 47 7.76 -13.43 7.06
N LEU A 48 8.13 -13.10 5.84
CA LEU A 48 8.33 -14.08 4.78
C LEU A 48 9.54 -15.00 4.98
N LYS A 49 10.63 -14.49 5.59
CA LYS A 49 11.85 -15.29 5.79
C LYS A 49 11.83 -16.14 7.04
N THR A 50 11.23 -15.63 8.10
CA THR A 50 11.40 -16.23 9.43
C THR A 50 10.10 -16.33 10.23
N ASN A 51 8.96 -15.95 9.65
CA ASN A 51 7.66 -15.94 10.32
C ASN A 51 7.74 -15.30 11.72
N SER A 52 8.36 -14.11 11.78
CA SER A 52 8.79 -13.48 13.04
C SER A 52 7.64 -12.98 13.93
N PHE A 53 6.40 -12.94 13.42
CA PHE A 53 5.25 -12.34 14.09
C PHE A 53 4.02 -13.23 13.88
N ASP A 54 3.09 -13.22 14.84
CA ASP A 54 1.81 -13.91 14.69
C ASP A 54 0.88 -13.15 13.74
N VAL A 55 0.93 -11.82 13.79
CA VAL A 55 0.18 -10.89 12.94
C VAL A 55 1.12 -9.87 12.34
N ALA A 56 1.03 -9.60 11.05
CA ALA A 56 1.91 -8.62 10.41
C ALA A 56 1.22 -7.85 9.27
N GLU A 57 1.67 -6.62 9.09
CA GLU A 57 1.40 -5.86 7.87
C GLU A 57 2.09 -6.51 6.67
N MET A 58 1.40 -6.54 5.52
CA MET A 58 1.92 -7.09 4.27
C MET A 58 1.46 -6.27 3.07
N SER A 59 2.31 -6.17 2.03
CA SER A 59 1.93 -5.61 0.73
C SER A 59 0.75 -6.38 0.14
N SER A 60 -0.36 -5.70 -0.19
CA SER A 60 -1.55 -6.35 -0.76
C SER A 60 -1.26 -7.01 -2.10
N ALA A 61 -0.48 -6.37 -2.97
CA ALA A 61 -0.09 -6.96 -4.25
C ALA A 61 0.76 -8.23 -4.07
N HIS A 62 1.72 -8.20 -3.12
CA HIS A 62 2.51 -9.38 -2.80
C HIS A 62 1.65 -10.51 -2.25
N TYR A 63 0.79 -10.20 -1.27
CA TYR A 63 -0.12 -11.16 -0.65
C TYR A 63 -1.00 -11.84 -1.69
N ILE A 64 -1.75 -11.07 -2.49
CA ILE A 64 -2.68 -11.60 -3.51
C ILE A 64 -1.92 -12.45 -4.53
N THR A 65 -0.76 -11.99 -5.01
CA THR A 65 0.05 -12.73 -5.97
C THR A 65 0.51 -14.07 -5.43
N MET A 66 1.02 -14.11 -4.21
CA MET A 66 1.50 -15.36 -3.60
C MET A 66 0.34 -16.30 -3.26
N LYS A 67 -0.77 -15.76 -2.74
CA LYS A 67 -1.98 -16.55 -2.45
C LYS A 67 -2.55 -17.22 -3.70
N SER A 68 -2.52 -16.53 -4.84
CA SER A 68 -2.98 -17.08 -6.13
C SER A 68 -2.17 -18.28 -6.61
N ARG A 69 -0.91 -18.43 -6.15
CA ARG A 69 -0.04 -19.56 -6.47
C ARG A 69 -0.31 -20.82 -5.64
N GLY A 70 -1.16 -20.71 -4.60
CA GLY A 70 -1.67 -21.82 -3.81
C GLY A 70 -0.77 -22.35 -2.70
N ASP A 71 0.49 -21.92 -2.61
CA ASP A 71 1.45 -22.35 -1.57
C ASP A 71 1.94 -21.14 -0.76
N PHE A 72 0.99 -20.47 -0.11
CA PHE A 72 1.31 -19.31 0.72
C PHE A 72 0.61 -19.45 2.07
N PRO A 73 1.35 -19.67 3.16
CA PRO A 73 0.83 -20.14 4.44
C PRO A 73 0.18 -19.04 5.29
N TYR A 74 -0.34 -17.99 4.64
CA TYR A 74 -0.95 -16.85 5.31
C TYR A 74 -2.37 -16.62 4.81
N ILE A 75 -3.22 -16.09 5.69
CA ILE A 75 -4.52 -15.53 5.35
C ILE A 75 -4.60 -14.09 5.83
N ALA A 76 -5.28 -13.23 5.07
CA ALA A 76 -5.42 -11.83 5.44
C ALA A 76 -6.67 -11.59 6.30
N LEU A 77 -6.54 -10.69 7.28
CA LEU A 77 -7.66 -9.99 7.88
C LEU A 77 -8.09 -8.87 6.91
N PRO A 78 -9.40 -8.59 6.77
CA PRO A 78 -9.87 -7.49 5.90
C PRO A 78 -9.63 -6.12 6.59
N VAL A 79 -8.39 -5.88 6.99
CA VAL A 79 -7.88 -4.66 7.63
C VAL A 79 -6.78 -4.07 6.76
N PHE A 80 -6.92 -2.80 6.41
CA PHE A 80 -6.07 -2.12 5.44
C PHE A 80 -5.33 -0.94 6.08
N PRO A 81 -4.21 -1.20 6.76
CA PRO A 81 -3.49 -0.17 7.52
C PRO A 81 -2.87 0.91 6.64
N SER A 82 -2.63 0.63 5.35
CA SER A 82 -2.01 1.57 4.42
C SER A 82 -2.85 1.74 3.16
N ARG A 83 -3.33 2.97 2.94
CA ARG A 83 -4.00 3.42 1.73
C ARG A 83 -3.41 4.75 1.29
N LEU A 84 -3.30 4.98 -0.01
CA LEU A 84 -2.78 6.23 -0.53
C LEU A 84 -3.12 6.40 -2.01
N PHE A 85 -3.61 7.56 -2.40
CA PHE A 85 -3.69 7.95 -3.80
C PHE A 85 -2.30 7.97 -4.44
N ARG A 86 -2.24 7.82 -5.77
CA ARG A 86 -0.96 7.59 -6.46
C ARG A 86 -0.62 8.59 -7.56
N HIS A 87 -1.52 9.49 -7.92
CA HIS A 87 -1.23 10.50 -8.93
C HIS A 87 -0.08 11.43 -8.49
N GLY A 88 -0.04 11.79 -7.21
CA GLY A 88 1.03 12.60 -6.64
C GLY A 88 2.40 11.90 -6.52
N PHE A 89 2.48 10.59 -6.85
CA PHE A 89 3.70 9.79 -6.72
C PHE A 89 4.29 9.35 -8.07
N ILE A 90 3.98 10.07 -9.13
CA ILE A 90 4.55 9.92 -10.46
C ILE A 90 5.45 11.12 -10.71
N PHE A 91 6.75 10.89 -10.75
CA PHE A 91 7.76 11.94 -10.92
C PHE A 91 8.39 11.83 -12.30
N VAL A 92 8.69 12.98 -12.92
CA VAL A 92 9.25 13.08 -14.27
C VAL A 92 10.46 14.01 -14.28
N ASN A 93 11.44 13.70 -15.11
CA ASN A 93 12.45 14.67 -15.46
C ASN A 93 11.82 15.72 -16.37
N ARG A 94 11.96 17.01 -16.05
CA ARG A 94 11.32 18.12 -16.78
C ARG A 94 11.77 18.27 -18.24
N HIS A 95 12.93 17.71 -18.58
CA HIS A 95 13.48 17.72 -19.94
C HIS A 95 13.15 16.45 -20.74
N SER A 96 12.45 15.46 -20.14
CA SER A 96 12.04 14.22 -20.81
C SER A 96 11.02 14.42 -21.94
N GLY A 97 10.41 15.61 -22.03
CA GLY A 97 9.31 15.90 -22.94
C GLY A 97 7.95 15.38 -22.49
N ILE A 98 7.86 14.78 -21.30
CA ILE A 98 6.59 14.31 -20.71
C ILE A 98 5.81 15.52 -20.20
N LYS A 99 4.61 15.74 -20.75
CA LYS A 99 3.68 16.80 -20.35
C LYS A 99 2.36 16.23 -19.79
N GLY A 100 2.08 14.98 -20.07
CA GLY A 100 0.89 14.28 -19.61
C GLY A 100 1.02 12.77 -19.70
N PRO A 101 0.03 12.01 -19.23
CA PRO A 101 0.09 10.54 -19.17
C PRO A 101 0.40 9.87 -20.52
N ALA A 102 -0.14 10.37 -21.63
CA ALA A 102 0.08 9.80 -22.97
C ALA A 102 1.55 9.80 -23.39
N ASP A 103 2.35 10.75 -22.88
CA ASP A 103 3.77 10.88 -23.23
C ASP A 103 4.65 9.85 -22.53
N LEU A 104 4.11 9.02 -21.65
CA LEU A 104 4.83 7.95 -20.95
C LEU A 104 5.15 6.74 -21.85
N ALA A 105 4.44 6.60 -22.99
CA ALA A 105 4.70 5.52 -23.95
C ALA A 105 6.13 5.62 -24.51
N GLY A 106 6.85 4.49 -24.51
CA GLY A 106 8.22 4.39 -25.00
C GLY A 106 9.29 5.05 -24.13
N LYS A 107 8.96 5.49 -22.92
CA LYS A 107 9.88 6.13 -21.98
C LYS A 107 10.66 5.13 -21.13
N ARG A 108 11.75 5.59 -20.52
CA ARG A 108 12.53 4.88 -19.52
C ARG A 108 11.95 5.20 -18.15
N ILE A 109 11.30 4.23 -17.53
CA ILE A 109 10.59 4.43 -16.27
C ILE A 109 11.20 3.57 -15.19
N ALA A 110 11.63 4.17 -14.09
CA ALA A 110 12.12 3.43 -12.96
C ALA A 110 11.02 3.18 -11.92
N VAL A 111 11.19 2.07 -11.20
CA VAL A 111 10.42 1.69 -10.03
C VAL A 111 11.38 1.18 -8.96
N GLN A 112 11.00 1.26 -7.70
CA GLN A 112 11.82 0.63 -6.65
C GLN A 112 11.75 -0.90 -6.77
N GLU A 113 10.55 -1.43 -6.95
CA GLU A 113 10.25 -2.83 -7.23
C GLU A 113 9.00 -2.87 -8.11
N TYR A 114 9.07 -3.58 -9.23
CA TYR A 114 7.96 -3.63 -10.20
C TYR A 114 6.67 -4.21 -9.59
N ARG A 115 6.80 -5.14 -8.65
CA ARG A 115 5.70 -5.81 -7.93
C ARG A 115 5.06 -4.99 -6.80
N GLN A 116 5.60 -3.83 -6.42
CA GLN A 116 5.04 -3.03 -5.32
C GLN A 116 3.58 -2.65 -5.59
N SER A 117 2.73 -2.73 -4.56
CA SER A 117 1.32 -2.29 -4.66
C SER A 117 1.19 -0.89 -5.26
N ALA A 118 2.08 0.04 -4.87
CA ALA A 118 2.11 1.38 -5.43
C ALA A 118 2.30 1.39 -6.96
N GLY A 119 3.26 0.60 -7.47
CA GLY A 119 3.52 0.48 -8.91
C GLY A 119 2.39 -0.21 -9.65
N VAL A 120 1.79 -1.25 -9.07
CA VAL A 120 0.61 -1.94 -9.64
C VAL A 120 -0.54 -0.96 -9.79
N TRP A 121 -0.85 -0.17 -8.76
CA TRP A 121 -1.90 0.85 -8.80
C TRP A 121 -1.59 1.97 -9.80
N ILE A 122 -0.37 2.50 -9.82
CA ILE A 122 0.01 3.57 -10.77
C ILE A 122 -0.19 3.08 -12.21
N ARG A 123 0.37 1.92 -12.57
CA ARG A 123 0.22 1.35 -13.91
C ARG A 123 -1.24 1.06 -14.26
N GLY A 124 -1.98 0.47 -13.31
CA GLY A 124 -3.40 0.19 -13.48
C GLY A 124 -4.22 1.45 -13.75
N ILE A 125 -4.09 2.48 -12.91
CA ILE A 125 -4.78 3.76 -13.05
C ILE A 125 -4.39 4.45 -14.37
N LEU A 126 -3.10 4.54 -14.69
CA LEU A 126 -2.66 5.18 -15.92
C LEU A 126 -3.19 4.46 -17.17
N LYS A 127 -3.28 3.14 -17.16
CA LYS A 127 -3.85 2.35 -18.25
C LYS A 127 -5.37 2.54 -18.34
N SER A 128 -6.10 2.38 -17.22
CA SER A 128 -7.57 2.39 -17.22
C SER A 128 -8.17 3.77 -17.40
N GLU A 129 -7.61 4.80 -16.75
CA GLU A 129 -8.18 6.14 -16.74
C GLU A 129 -7.62 7.06 -17.82
N TYR A 130 -6.36 6.83 -18.21
CA TYR A 130 -5.65 7.72 -19.16
C TYR A 130 -5.24 7.01 -20.45
N GLY A 131 -5.52 5.70 -20.59
CA GLY A 131 -5.23 4.94 -21.81
C GLY A 131 -3.74 4.77 -22.12
N VAL A 132 -2.86 4.82 -21.10
CA VAL A 132 -1.41 4.69 -21.31
C VAL A 132 -1.06 3.28 -21.76
N ASP A 133 -0.32 3.18 -22.87
CA ASP A 133 0.26 1.94 -23.36
C ASP A 133 1.69 1.78 -22.83
N PHE A 134 1.90 0.73 -22.05
CA PHE A 134 3.21 0.39 -21.47
C PHE A 134 4.00 -0.65 -22.28
N SER A 135 3.52 -1.09 -23.43
CA SER A 135 4.14 -2.16 -24.23
C SER A 135 5.57 -1.85 -24.68
N ASN A 136 5.89 -0.57 -24.89
CA ASN A 136 7.19 -0.11 -25.36
C ASN A 136 8.00 0.64 -24.29
N VAL A 137 7.61 0.54 -23.02
CA VAL A 137 8.32 1.19 -21.90
C VAL A 137 9.54 0.35 -21.54
N THR A 138 10.68 1.02 -21.35
CA THR A 138 11.86 0.41 -20.73
C THR A 138 11.76 0.54 -19.23
N TRP A 139 11.59 -0.59 -18.55
CA TRP A 139 11.49 -0.63 -17.09
C TRP A 139 12.85 -0.83 -16.43
N LEU A 140 13.10 -0.05 -15.35
CA LEU A 140 14.30 -0.18 -14.54
C LEU A 140 13.93 -0.33 -13.07
N GLU A 141 14.65 -1.17 -12.35
CA GLU A 141 14.53 -1.29 -10.89
C GLU A 141 15.78 -0.80 -10.18
N GLY A 142 15.57 -0.11 -9.04
CA GLY A 142 16.69 0.39 -8.25
C GLY A 142 16.27 0.93 -6.88
N GLY A 143 17.23 1.22 -6.05
CA GLY A 143 16.99 1.95 -4.80
C GLY A 143 16.60 3.40 -5.08
N VAL A 144 15.73 3.99 -4.23
CA VAL A 144 15.21 5.34 -4.51
C VAL A 144 16.27 6.41 -4.30
N ASP A 145 16.87 6.47 -3.11
CA ASP A 145 17.83 7.51 -2.73
C ASP A 145 19.22 6.98 -2.35
N ALA A 146 19.40 5.67 -2.47
CA ALA A 146 20.66 4.97 -2.30
C ALA A 146 20.65 3.72 -3.18
N PRO A 147 21.80 3.19 -3.60
CA PRO A 147 21.89 1.94 -4.36
C PRO A 147 21.16 0.80 -3.64
N ARG A 148 20.38 0.03 -4.41
CA ARG A 148 19.63 -1.10 -3.87
C ARG A 148 20.53 -2.32 -3.70
N ARG A 149 20.42 -2.97 -2.55
CA ARG A 149 20.88 -4.34 -2.39
C ARG A 149 19.71 -5.26 -2.75
N PHE A 150 19.88 -6.03 -3.79
CA PHE A 150 18.86 -6.96 -4.27
C PHE A 150 18.62 -8.08 -3.24
N ASP A 151 17.34 -8.38 -2.99
CA ASP A 151 16.90 -9.49 -2.16
C ASP A 151 16.04 -10.45 -3.01
N GLU A 152 16.66 -11.52 -3.50
CA GLU A 152 16.03 -12.50 -4.41
C GLU A 152 14.82 -13.19 -3.80
N THR A 153 14.75 -13.33 -2.47
CA THR A 153 13.62 -14.01 -1.80
C THR A 153 12.30 -13.26 -1.93
N MET A 154 12.38 -11.99 -2.29
CA MET A 154 11.23 -11.12 -2.48
C MET A 154 10.91 -10.87 -3.95
N ASP A 155 11.66 -11.48 -4.89
CA ASP A 155 11.48 -11.23 -6.31
C ASP A 155 10.29 -12.02 -6.88
N ILE A 156 9.21 -11.29 -7.15
CA ILE A 156 8.04 -11.79 -7.86
C ILE A 156 7.97 -11.05 -9.19
N ARG A 157 8.07 -11.82 -10.27
CA ARG A 157 7.97 -11.28 -11.63
C ARG A 157 6.59 -11.59 -12.22
N PRO A 158 6.02 -10.69 -13.05
CA PRO A 158 4.85 -11.01 -13.83
C PRO A 158 5.17 -12.09 -14.88
N ALA A 159 4.16 -12.82 -15.32
CA ALA A 159 4.27 -13.75 -16.43
C ALA A 159 4.49 -13.00 -17.76
N GLY A 160 5.13 -13.69 -18.72
CA GLY A 160 5.40 -13.15 -20.06
C GLY A 160 6.85 -12.64 -20.21
N ASP A 161 7.11 -11.98 -21.36
CA ASP A 161 8.45 -11.59 -21.80
C ASP A 161 8.84 -10.17 -21.33
N LEU A 162 8.23 -9.66 -20.24
CA LEU A 162 8.56 -8.34 -19.71
C LEU A 162 10.00 -8.30 -19.20
N THR A 163 10.82 -7.49 -19.83
CA THR A 163 12.18 -7.22 -19.37
C THR A 163 12.17 -6.04 -18.40
N ILE A 164 12.80 -6.23 -17.25
CA ILE A 164 13.00 -5.21 -16.23
C ILE A 164 14.50 -5.19 -15.92
N ASP A 165 15.16 -4.13 -16.34
CA ASP A 165 16.60 -3.96 -16.11
C ASP A 165 16.88 -3.45 -14.69
N LEU A 166 18.05 -3.80 -14.15
CA LEU A 166 18.50 -3.27 -12.88
C LEU A 166 19.35 -2.02 -13.11
N LEU A 167 19.16 -0.99 -12.29
CA LEU A 167 20.11 0.12 -12.21
C LEU A 167 21.47 -0.39 -11.75
N GLY A 168 22.53 0.31 -12.18
CA GLY A 168 23.90 -0.02 -11.79
C GLY A 168 24.07 -0.10 -10.26
N PRO A 169 25.03 -0.90 -9.79
CA PRO A 169 25.18 -1.22 -8.36
C PRO A 169 25.50 0.00 -7.48
N ASP A 170 26.02 1.08 -8.08
CA ASP A 170 26.41 2.30 -7.37
C ASP A 170 25.47 3.47 -7.67
N THR A 171 24.32 3.22 -8.34
CA THR A 171 23.37 4.25 -8.75
C THR A 171 22.05 4.13 -8.01
N CYS A 172 21.31 5.23 -7.89
CA CYS A 172 19.96 5.25 -7.35
C CYS A 172 19.01 6.01 -8.28
N ILE A 173 17.71 5.74 -8.13
CA ILE A 173 16.65 6.35 -8.96
C ILE A 173 16.70 7.87 -8.90
N SER A 174 16.94 8.44 -7.72
CA SER A 174 16.99 9.89 -7.51
C SER A 174 18.04 10.56 -8.40
N ASP A 175 19.22 9.98 -8.49
CA ASP A 175 20.33 10.56 -9.25
C ASP A 175 20.10 10.42 -10.77
N VAL A 176 19.68 9.25 -11.25
CA VAL A 176 19.42 9.01 -12.68
C VAL A 176 18.16 9.73 -13.20
N LEU A 177 17.20 10.02 -12.31
CA LEU A 177 16.04 10.84 -12.65
C LEU A 177 16.44 12.32 -12.79
N ALA A 178 17.26 12.84 -11.88
CA ALA A 178 17.75 14.21 -11.94
C ALA A 178 18.66 14.43 -13.16
N SER A 179 19.55 13.47 -13.48
CA SER A 179 20.44 13.56 -14.65
C SER A 179 19.72 13.39 -16.00
N GLY A 180 18.48 12.86 -16.02
CA GLY A 180 17.73 12.56 -17.24
C GLY A 180 18.14 11.23 -17.91
N GLU A 181 18.89 10.38 -17.21
CA GLU A 181 19.16 9.02 -17.68
C GLU A 181 17.90 8.15 -17.69
N ILE A 182 16.92 8.47 -16.83
CA ILE A 182 15.54 7.99 -16.89
C ILE A 182 14.57 9.15 -17.06
N ASP A 183 13.40 8.86 -17.64
CA ASP A 183 12.42 9.89 -17.97
C ASP A 183 11.39 10.09 -16.86
N ALA A 184 11.06 9.00 -16.13
CA ALA A 184 10.07 9.02 -15.05
C ALA A 184 10.39 8.01 -13.94
N TYR A 185 9.79 8.25 -12.78
CA TYR A 185 9.80 7.34 -11.63
C TYR A 185 8.39 7.16 -11.08
N PHE A 186 7.95 5.90 -10.93
CA PHE A 186 6.70 5.53 -10.29
C PHE A 186 7.01 5.00 -8.88
N GLY A 187 6.58 5.73 -7.86
CA GLY A 187 7.06 5.50 -6.52
C GLY A 187 6.02 5.25 -5.43
N ALA A 188 6.49 4.63 -4.36
CA ALA A 188 5.78 4.59 -3.09
C ALA A 188 6.05 5.84 -2.23
N ARG A 189 7.16 6.54 -2.51
CA ARG A 189 7.60 7.78 -1.85
C ARG A 189 8.27 8.73 -2.84
N ALA A 190 8.31 10.02 -2.48
CA ALA A 190 9.02 10.99 -3.30
C ALA A 190 10.54 10.73 -3.26
N PRO A 191 11.25 10.84 -4.40
CA PRO A 191 12.68 10.75 -4.45
C PRO A 191 13.31 12.04 -3.90
N ARG A 192 14.51 11.94 -3.34
CA ARG A 192 15.28 13.08 -2.83
C ARG A 192 15.44 14.20 -3.87
N ALA A 193 15.68 13.83 -5.12
CA ALA A 193 15.84 14.77 -6.22
C ALA A 193 14.62 15.67 -6.44
N PHE A 194 13.42 15.25 -6.08
CA PHE A 194 12.23 16.10 -6.15
C PHE A 194 12.32 17.33 -5.22
N PHE A 195 13.01 17.21 -4.10
CA PHE A 195 13.17 18.30 -3.12
C PHE A 195 14.44 19.10 -3.31
N GLU A 196 15.45 18.52 -3.96
CA GLU A 196 16.80 19.09 -4.05
C GLU A 196 17.16 19.58 -5.46
N SER A 197 16.34 19.29 -6.48
CA SER A 197 16.65 19.62 -7.88
C SER A 197 15.43 20.20 -8.58
N ASP A 198 15.64 21.26 -9.34
CA ASP A 198 14.63 21.85 -10.23
C ASP A 198 14.34 20.99 -11.48
N GLU A 199 15.17 19.96 -11.74
CA GLU A 199 15.03 19.07 -12.89
C GLU A 199 13.87 18.08 -12.76
N VAL A 200 13.38 17.83 -11.53
CA VAL A 200 12.36 16.84 -11.24
C VAL A 200 11.03 17.50 -10.89
N GLY A 201 9.97 17.03 -11.48
CA GLY A 201 8.60 17.48 -11.19
C GLY A 201 7.64 16.32 -11.02
N ARG A 202 6.38 16.62 -10.65
CA ARG A 202 5.29 15.66 -10.72
C ARG A 202 4.66 15.65 -12.10
N LEU A 203 4.20 14.47 -12.54
CA LEU A 203 3.39 14.34 -13.75
C LEU A 203 2.07 15.10 -13.60
N PHE A 204 1.46 15.03 -12.44
CA PHE A 204 0.26 15.78 -12.07
C PHE A 204 0.61 16.87 -11.06
N PRO A 205 0.84 18.12 -11.49
CA PRO A 205 1.21 19.21 -10.58
C PRO A 205 0.13 19.48 -9.52
N ASP A 206 -1.15 19.47 -9.91
CA ASP A 206 -2.30 19.54 -9.01
C ASP A 206 -2.88 18.14 -8.77
N TYR A 207 -2.07 17.26 -8.18
CA TYR A 207 -2.46 15.88 -7.93
C TYR A 207 -3.64 15.77 -6.94
N ARG A 208 -3.86 16.74 -6.04
CA ARG A 208 -5.00 16.73 -5.12
C ARG A 208 -6.32 16.83 -5.90
N ALA A 209 -6.41 17.73 -6.86
CA ALA A 209 -7.58 17.86 -7.73
C ALA A 209 -7.81 16.61 -8.58
N GLU A 210 -6.74 16.03 -9.14
CA GLU A 210 -6.82 14.77 -9.89
C GLU A 210 -7.29 13.60 -9.03
N GLU A 211 -6.76 13.45 -7.83
CA GLU A 211 -7.10 12.38 -6.89
C GLU A 211 -8.54 12.51 -6.40
N ARG A 212 -9.01 13.74 -6.14
CA ARG A 212 -10.41 14.03 -5.81
C ARG A 212 -11.34 13.62 -6.97
N GLN A 213 -11.09 14.08 -8.18
CA GLN A 213 -11.88 13.74 -9.36
C GLN A 213 -11.88 12.23 -9.66
N TYR A 214 -10.72 11.58 -9.48
CA TYR A 214 -10.61 10.13 -9.59
C TYR A 214 -11.52 9.43 -8.59
N PHE A 215 -11.49 9.83 -7.33
CA PHE A 215 -12.33 9.23 -6.28
C PHE A 215 -13.81 9.49 -6.53
N GLU A 216 -14.21 10.73 -6.84
CA GLU A 216 -15.62 11.08 -7.16
C GLU A 216 -16.18 10.24 -8.32
N ARG A 217 -15.35 9.94 -9.32
CA ARG A 217 -15.75 9.16 -10.49
C ARG A 217 -15.74 7.66 -10.23
N THR A 218 -14.79 7.16 -9.45
CA THR A 218 -14.55 5.74 -9.29
C THR A 218 -14.96 5.17 -7.94
N GLY A 219 -14.97 5.97 -6.88
CA GLY A 219 -15.10 5.52 -5.49
C GLY A 219 -13.90 4.71 -5.01
N ILE A 220 -12.75 4.76 -5.71
CA ILE A 220 -11.58 3.95 -5.39
C ILE A 220 -10.53 4.77 -4.64
N TYR A 221 -10.23 4.36 -3.41
CA TYR A 221 -9.06 4.81 -2.67
C TYR A 221 -8.07 3.65 -2.54
N PRO A 222 -6.93 3.68 -3.24
CA PRO A 222 -6.04 2.54 -3.41
C PRO A 222 -5.52 1.94 -2.09
N ILE A 223 -5.68 0.62 -1.94
CA ILE A 223 -5.17 -0.16 -0.81
C ILE A 223 -3.74 -0.59 -1.11
N MET A 224 -2.81 -0.26 -0.20
CA MET A 224 -1.40 -0.64 -0.33
C MET A 224 -1.07 -1.90 0.45
N HIS A 225 -1.56 -1.99 1.69
CA HIS A 225 -1.21 -3.09 2.59
C HIS A 225 -2.46 -3.66 3.27
N THR A 226 -2.35 -4.91 3.70
CA THR A 226 -3.32 -5.64 4.51
C THR A 226 -2.64 -6.24 5.72
N MET A 227 -3.39 -6.67 6.73
CA MET A 227 -2.87 -7.45 7.86
C MET A 227 -2.98 -8.94 7.53
N ILE A 228 -1.93 -9.71 7.81
CA ILE A 228 -1.90 -11.15 7.62
C ILE A 228 -1.64 -11.89 8.93
N VAL A 229 -2.14 -13.11 9.01
CA VAL A 229 -1.82 -14.10 10.05
C VAL A 229 -1.41 -15.41 9.38
N THR A 230 -0.70 -16.31 10.07
CA THR A 230 -0.47 -17.64 9.53
C THR A 230 -1.76 -18.44 9.51
N GLU A 231 -1.96 -19.30 8.51
CA GLU A 231 -3.10 -20.22 8.48
C GLU A 231 -3.12 -21.16 9.68
N GLU A 232 -1.92 -21.52 10.20
CA GLU A 232 -1.80 -22.33 11.43
C GLU A 232 -2.35 -21.58 12.64
N PHE A 233 -1.93 -20.33 12.87
CA PHE A 233 -2.45 -19.49 13.96
C PHE A 233 -3.97 -19.32 13.86
N HIS A 234 -4.48 -19.03 12.65
CA HIS A 234 -5.92 -18.87 12.43
C HIS A 234 -6.70 -20.15 12.69
N ARG A 235 -6.16 -21.31 12.30
CA ARG A 235 -6.79 -22.62 12.55
C ARG A 235 -6.83 -22.97 14.04
N GLU A 236 -5.77 -22.65 14.79
CA GLU A 236 -5.69 -22.92 16.23
C GLU A 236 -6.51 -21.94 17.07
N HIS A 237 -6.62 -20.69 16.60
CA HIS A 237 -7.26 -19.60 17.30
C HIS A 237 -8.23 -18.81 16.41
N PRO A 238 -9.29 -19.42 15.86
CA PRO A 238 -10.17 -18.76 14.88
C PRO A 238 -10.87 -17.52 15.44
N TRP A 239 -11.18 -17.49 16.73
CA TRP A 239 -11.76 -16.34 17.44
C TRP A 239 -10.83 -15.13 17.52
N ALA A 240 -9.52 -15.35 17.42
CA ALA A 240 -8.53 -14.28 17.52
C ALA A 240 -8.62 -13.29 16.34
N ALA A 241 -9.04 -13.77 15.16
CA ALA A 241 -9.25 -12.92 13.99
C ALA A 241 -10.33 -11.87 14.23
N GLU A 242 -11.48 -12.27 14.82
CA GLU A 242 -12.56 -11.34 15.16
C GLU A 242 -12.14 -10.34 16.24
N SER A 243 -11.48 -10.85 17.31
CA SER A 243 -10.99 -10.01 18.41
C SER A 243 -9.99 -8.95 17.91
N LEU A 244 -9.06 -9.33 17.02
CA LEU A 244 -8.11 -8.43 16.41
C LEU A 244 -8.80 -7.43 15.49
N TYR A 245 -9.71 -7.88 14.63
CA TYR A 245 -10.48 -7.02 13.73
C TYR A 245 -11.23 -5.93 14.49
N LYS A 246 -11.96 -6.34 15.55
CA LYS A 246 -12.68 -5.41 16.43
C LYS A 246 -11.74 -4.39 17.04
N ALA A 247 -10.65 -4.83 17.65
CA ALA A 247 -9.71 -3.92 18.32
C ALA A 247 -9.01 -2.97 17.34
N LEU A 248 -8.73 -3.42 16.09
CA LEU A 248 -8.18 -2.59 15.01
C LEU A 248 -9.21 -1.56 14.54
N SER A 249 -10.49 -1.93 14.41
CA SER A 249 -11.59 -1.03 14.07
C SER A 249 -11.82 0.02 15.16
N ASP A 250 -11.87 -0.39 16.44
CA ASP A 250 -12.02 0.51 17.58
C ASP A 250 -10.83 1.49 17.67
N ALA A 251 -9.59 1.02 17.39
CA ALA A 251 -8.41 1.88 17.38
C ALA A 251 -8.46 2.95 16.26
N LYS A 252 -8.91 2.56 15.07
CA LYS A 252 -9.14 3.49 13.95
C LYS A 252 -10.19 4.54 14.33
N LYS A 253 -11.33 4.11 14.85
CA LYS A 253 -12.40 5.02 15.32
C LYS A 253 -11.87 6.01 16.35
N TRP A 254 -11.14 5.52 17.35
CA TRP A 254 -10.49 6.38 18.34
C TRP A 254 -9.56 7.41 17.68
N ALA A 255 -8.76 7.02 16.70
CA ALA A 255 -7.85 7.94 16.01
C ALA A 255 -8.60 9.04 15.23
N LEU A 256 -9.70 8.70 14.55
CA LEU A 256 -10.57 9.67 13.86
C LEU A 256 -11.19 10.67 14.85
N GLU A 257 -11.64 10.20 16.01
CA GLU A 257 -12.17 11.07 17.08
C GLU A 257 -11.07 12.02 17.60
N GLN A 258 -9.85 11.50 17.84
CA GLN A 258 -8.72 12.31 18.30
C GLN A 258 -8.28 13.35 17.27
N MET A 259 -8.35 13.01 15.97
CA MET A 259 -8.02 13.93 14.88
C MET A 259 -8.99 15.13 14.84
N ARG A 260 -10.27 14.89 15.12
CA ARG A 260 -11.32 15.91 15.14
C ARG A 260 -11.35 16.78 16.40
N PHE A 261 -10.60 16.42 17.43
CA PHE A 261 -10.61 17.18 18.70
C PHE A 261 -9.81 18.48 18.57
N SER A 262 -10.53 19.62 18.45
CA SER A 262 -9.94 20.93 18.25
C SER A 262 -9.36 21.58 19.50
N GLY A 263 -9.73 21.07 20.71
CA GLY A 263 -9.25 21.63 21.99
C GLY A 263 -7.74 21.47 22.24
N ALA A 264 -7.14 20.43 21.64
CA ALA A 264 -5.69 20.22 21.62
C ALA A 264 -5.34 19.51 20.30
N GLN A 265 -4.95 20.30 19.31
CA GLN A 265 -4.64 19.77 17.98
C GLN A 265 -3.45 18.79 18.06
N ARG A 266 -3.69 17.53 17.68
CA ARG A 266 -2.70 16.45 17.76
C ARG A 266 -1.61 16.54 16.69
N TYR A 267 -1.98 16.98 15.50
CA TYR A 267 -1.09 17.02 14.33
C TYR A 267 -0.70 18.44 13.98
N ILE A 268 0.58 18.67 13.63
CA ILE A 268 1.09 19.99 13.23
C ILE A 268 0.75 20.20 11.73
N VAL A 269 -0.54 20.33 11.42
CA VAL A 269 -1.06 20.58 10.06
C VAL A 269 -1.96 21.82 10.11
N PRO A 270 -1.55 22.96 9.50
CA PRO A 270 -2.29 24.22 9.64
C PRO A 270 -3.73 24.19 9.13
N TRP A 271 -3.99 23.40 8.08
CA TRP A 271 -5.31 23.27 7.45
C TRP A 271 -6.01 21.96 7.77
N LEU A 272 -5.65 21.29 8.87
CA LEU A 272 -6.20 19.99 9.25
C LEU A 272 -7.74 19.97 9.23
N PHE A 273 -8.39 21.03 9.75
CA PHE A 273 -9.85 21.04 9.80
C PHE A 273 -10.50 21.21 8.43
N ALA A 274 -9.88 21.94 7.50
CA ALA A 274 -10.34 21.97 6.11
C ALA A 274 -10.15 20.62 5.42
N ASP A 275 -9.07 19.90 5.73
CA ASP A 275 -8.86 18.54 5.23
C ASP A 275 -9.88 17.56 5.85
N ILE A 276 -10.27 17.73 7.11
CA ILE A 276 -11.33 16.94 7.77
C ILE A 276 -12.69 17.20 7.12
N ASP A 277 -13.03 18.46 6.84
CA ASP A 277 -14.28 18.82 6.15
C ASP A 277 -14.36 18.15 4.76
N GLU A 278 -13.25 18.12 4.01
CA GLU A 278 -13.16 17.42 2.73
C GLU A 278 -13.25 15.88 2.88
N ILE A 279 -12.67 15.31 3.92
CA ILE A 279 -12.78 13.88 4.24
C ILE A 279 -14.24 13.54 4.57
N ASP A 280 -14.93 14.36 5.35
CA ASP A 280 -16.34 14.16 5.70
C ASP A 280 -17.23 14.24 4.46
N GLU A 281 -16.95 15.17 3.54
CA GLU A 281 -17.68 15.31 2.27
C GLU A 281 -17.47 14.10 1.33
N LEU A 282 -16.22 13.64 1.17
CA LEU A 282 -15.88 12.64 0.15
C LEU A 282 -15.99 11.19 0.64
N PHE A 283 -15.75 10.95 1.93
CA PHE A 283 -15.59 9.61 2.50
C PHE A 283 -16.59 9.29 3.61
N ASP A 284 -17.62 10.13 3.78
CA ASP A 284 -18.60 9.99 4.87
C ASP A 284 -17.93 9.84 6.25
N GLY A 285 -16.83 10.57 6.43
CA GLY A 285 -16.09 10.65 7.69
C GLY A 285 -15.06 9.54 7.94
N ASP A 286 -15.04 8.45 7.16
CA ASP A 286 -14.03 7.37 7.27
C ASP A 286 -13.33 7.10 5.94
N PRO A 287 -12.14 7.65 5.69
CA PRO A 287 -11.40 7.39 4.46
C PRO A 287 -10.77 5.98 4.40
N CYS A 288 -10.76 5.26 5.52
CA CYS A 288 -10.09 3.97 5.65
C CYS A 288 -11.01 2.87 6.20
N PRO A 289 -12.19 2.62 5.61
CA PRO A 289 -13.07 1.57 6.09
C PRO A 289 -12.36 0.21 6.04
N TYR A 290 -12.62 -0.65 7.05
CA TYR A 290 -12.19 -2.04 7.08
C TYR A 290 -13.35 -2.93 6.59
N GLY A 291 -13.08 -4.23 6.40
CA GLY A 291 -14.07 -5.16 5.84
C GLY A 291 -13.99 -5.28 4.32
N ILE A 292 -14.59 -6.35 3.79
CA ILE A 292 -14.62 -6.62 2.35
C ILE A 292 -15.64 -5.73 1.66
N GLU A 293 -16.87 -5.68 2.19
CA GLU A 293 -17.99 -5.00 1.51
C GLU A 293 -17.75 -3.51 1.25
N PRO A 294 -17.31 -2.69 2.23
CA PRO A 294 -17.01 -1.28 1.98
C PRO A 294 -15.86 -1.07 0.98
N ASN A 295 -15.04 -2.10 0.79
CA ASN A 295 -13.84 -2.07 -0.06
C ASN A 295 -13.96 -2.93 -1.32
N ARG A 296 -15.09 -3.61 -1.55
CA ARG A 296 -15.26 -4.60 -2.63
C ARG A 296 -14.75 -4.09 -3.96
N LYS A 297 -15.22 -2.93 -4.41
CA LYS A 297 -14.78 -2.33 -5.68
C LYS A 297 -13.27 -2.08 -5.75
N THR A 298 -12.68 -1.56 -4.68
CA THR A 298 -11.24 -1.31 -4.62
C THR A 298 -10.44 -2.61 -4.66
N LEU A 299 -10.87 -3.63 -3.93
CA LEU A 299 -10.21 -4.94 -3.89
C LEU A 299 -10.32 -5.67 -5.23
N GLU A 300 -11.51 -5.71 -5.84
CA GLU A 300 -11.73 -6.30 -7.17
C GLU A 300 -10.88 -5.58 -8.24
N THR A 301 -10.77 -4.25 -8.15
CA THR A 301 -9.89 -3.49 -9.06
C THR A 301 -8.42 -3.85 -8.85
N ALA A 302 -7.96 -4.03 -7.61
CA ALA A 302 -6.60 -4.48 -7.34
C ALA A 302 -6.31 -5.87 -7.92
N VAL A 303 -7.26 -6.81 -7.77
CA VAL A 303 -7.19 -8.16 -8.39
C VAL A 303 -7.15 -8.06 -9.92
N ALA A 304 -8.02 -7.24 -10.51
CA ALA A 304 -8.04 -7.02 -11.96
C ALA A 304 -6.72 -6.43 -12.47
N TYR A 305 -6.14 -5.45 -11.76
CA TYR A 305 -4.85 -4.87 -12.14
C TYR A 305 -3.70 -5.87 -12.02
N LEU A 306 -3.73 -6.75 -11.02
CA LEU A 306 -2.72 -7.81 -10.89
C LEU A 306 -2.84 -8.84 -12.02
N PHE A 307 -4.06 -9.19 -12.41
CA PHE A 307 -4.32 -10.07 -13.55
C PHE A 307 -3.85 -9.42 -14.87
N ASP A 308 -4.28 -8.20 -15.15
CA ASP A 308 -3.91 -7.45 -16.35
C ASP A 308 -2.40 -7.25 -16.52
N GLN A 309 -1.67 -7.17 -15.39
CA GLN A 309 -0.23 -7.00 -15.36
C GLN A 309 0.54 -8.33 -15.27
N GLY A 310 -0.15 -9.47 -15.35
CA GLY A 310 0.47 -10.80 -15.39
C GLY A 310 1.02 -11.31 -14.06
N PHE A 311 0.65 -10.72 -12.92
CA PHE A 311 1.07 -11.21 -11.61
C PHE A 311 0.30 -12.45 -11.15
N ILE A 312 -0.94 -12.59 -11.59
CA ILE A 312 -1.81 -13.72 -11.30
C ILE A 312 -2.38 -14.30 -12.61
N GLU A 313 -2.59 -15.60 -12.67
CA GLU A 313 -3.04 -16.30 -13.88
C GLU A 313 -4.54 -16.16 -14.14
N LYS A 314 -5.31 -15.92 -13.09
CA LYS A 314 -6.76 -15.70 -13.12
C LYS A 314 -7.17 -14.78 -11.98
N PRO A 315 -8.26 -14.00 -12.15
CA PRO A 315 -8.86 -13.27 -11.03
C PRO A 315 -9.20 -14.21 -9.88
N MET A 316 -9.09 -13.70 -8.65
CA MET A 316 -9.41 -14.43 -7.43
C MET A 316 -10.69 -13.85 -6.80
N ASP A 317 -11.49 -14.72 -6.20
CA ASP A 317 -12.62 -14.28 -5.38
C ASP A 317 -12.10 -13.69 -4.06
N LEU A 318 -12.73 -12.61 -3.60
CA LEU A 318 -12.28 -11.91 -2.39
C LEU A 318 -12.45 -12.77 -1.14
N GLU A 319 -13.45 -13.62 -1.14
CA GLU A 319 -13.77 -14.55 -0.05
C GLU A 319 -12.65 -15.61 0.15
N ASP A 320 -11.86 -15.90 -0.90
CA ASP A 320 -10.69 -16.78 -0.81
C ASP A 320 -9.43 -16.07 -0.29
N LEU A 321 -9.44 -14.73 -0.32
CA LEU A 321 -8.30 -13.91 0.11
C LEU A 321 -8.34 -13.53 1.57
N PHE A 322 -9.53 -13.39 2.16
CA PHE A 322 -9.68 -12.83 3.49
C PHE A 322 -10.37 -13.81 4.43
N THR A 323 -9.98 -13.78 5.71
CA THR A 323 -10.69 -14.51 6.74
C THR A 323 -12.10 -13.94 6.90
N PRO A 324 -13.13 -14.80 6.96
CA PRO A 324 -14.48 -14.33 7.23
C PRO A 324 -14.55 -13.72 8.64
N ILE A 325 -15.12 -12.54 8.74
CA ILE A 325 -15.43 -11.87 10.01
C ILE A 325 -16.94 -11.94 10.18
N VAL A 326 -17.38 -12.77 11.11
CA VAL A 326 -18.81 -13.03 11.38
C VAL A 326 -19.34 -12.00 12.39
N GLY A 327 -20.43 -11.32 12.05
CA GLY A 327 -21.17 -10.48 13.01
C GLY A 327 -20.75 -9.01 13.11
N TRP A 328 -20.01 -8.49 12.16
CA TRP A 328 -19.68 -7.06 12.04
C TRP A 328 -20.20 -6.49 10.73
N GLU A 329 -21.41 -5.94 10.78
CA GLU A 329 -21.85 -4.87 9.88
C GLU A 329 -21.53 -3.55 10.61
N GLU A 330 -20.69 -2.70 9.99
CA GLU A 330 -20.45 -1.33 10.47
C GLU A 330 -21.69 -0.46 10.29
#